data_d6ac274dff7de4ab25d203e0f2cc4552
#
_entry.id   d6ac274dff7de4ab25d203e0f2cc4552
#
_cell.length_a   1.000
_cell.length_b   1.000
_cell.length_c   1.000
_cell.angle_alpha   90.00
_cell.angle_beta   90.00
_cell.angle_gamma   90.00
#
_symmetry.space_group_name_H-M   'P 1'
#
loop_
_entity.id
_entity.type
_entity.pdbx_description
1 polymer ?
#
loop_
_entity_poly.entity_id
_entity_poly.type
_entity_poly.pdbx_seq_one_letter_code
_entity_poly.pdbx_strand_id
1 'polypeptide(L)'
;MSFAVVEGLARRFPRLSKEKVMIAAAEQSTSLNEIAFGDFLAQRSTGTEADAGLTDALSACSLAGIEVVSLLPGWVELRVPSDLAVISPLQELVAQLEAGLSPEVSEAISRAVREMLYNAVEYGGHFDPAALVEVKLIRLEHAFICRIKDPGDGFDPCTLDHAAINNPNDNPVRHASVREEKGLRGGGFGILLVRQLVDELVYNERHNEVQFVKYFSN
;
A
#
# COMPACT_ATOMS: atom_id res chain seq x y z
N MET A 1 17.14 -7.96 -18.73
CA MET A 1 15.78 -7.36 -18.81
C MET A 1 15.50 -6.92 -20.23
N SER A 2 14.42 -7.36 -20.87
CA SER A 2 14.13 -7.01 -22.27
C SER A 2 13.52 -5.61 -22.34
N PHE A 3 13.99 -4.79 -23.30
CA PHE A 3 13.50 -3.43 -23.58
C PHE A 3 11.97 -3.38 -23.79
N ALA A 4 11.38 -4.46 -24.29
CA ALA A 4 9.94 -4.58 -24.54
C ALA A 4 9.07 -4.60 -23.26
N VAL A 5 9.59 -5.07 -22.13
CA VAL A 5 8.89 -5.08 -20.83
C VAL A 5 8.79 -3.66 -20.27
N VAL A 6 9.85 -2.88 -20.40
CA VAL A 6 9.90 -1.48 -19.95
C VAL A 6 8.95 -0.60 -20.77
N GLU A 7 8.87 -0.83 -22.10
CA GLU A 7 7.94 -0.11 -22.96
C GLU A 7 6.47 -0.48 -22.72
N GLY A 8 6.17 -1.75 -22.41
CA GLY A 8 4.82 -2.20 -22.08
C GLY A 8 4.28 -1.54 -20.79
N LEU A 9 5.14 -1.40 -19.78
CA LEU A 9 4.80 -0.74 -18.51
C LEU A 9 4.70 0.78 -18.64
N ALA A 10 5.56 1.41 -19.46
CA ALA A 10 5.47 2.83 -19.77
C ALA A 10 4.13 3.19 -20.47
N ARG A 11 3.55 2.28 -21.25
CA ARG A 11 2.21 2.45 -21.85
C ARG A 11 1.08 2.27 -20.84
N ARG A 12 1.28 1.41 -19.84
CA ARG A 12 0.29 1.14 -18.78
C ARG A 12 0.24 2.26 -17.73
N PHE A 13 1.36 2.97 -17.54
CA PHE A 13 1.50 4.07 -16.59
C PHE A 13 2.21 5.28 -17.24
N PRO A 14 1.55 6.02 -18.15
CA PRO A 14 2.17 7.03 -19.01
C PRO A 14 2.73 8.26 -18.26
N ARG A 15 2.46 8.38 -16.96
CA ARG A 15 2.96 9.48 -16.11
C ARG A 15 4.14 9.08 -15.22
N LEU A 16 4.61 7.84 -15.27
CA LEU A 16 5.76 7.40 -14.49
C LEU A 16 7.09 7.74 -15.18
N SER A 17 8.10 8.17 -14.40
CA SER A 17 9.47 8.34 -14.89
C SER A 17 10.08 6.99 -15.30
N LYS A 18 11.17 7.01 -16.12
CA LYS A 18 11.85 5.77 -16.54
C LYS A 18 12.33 4.90 -15.37
N GLU A 19 12.76 5.50 -14.26
CA GLU A 19 13.11 4.78 -13.03
C GLU A 19 11.92 4.04 -12.42
N LYS A 20 10.76 4.67 -12.41
CA LYS A 20 9.51 4.09 -11.90
C LYS A 20 8.99 2.97 -12.79
N VAL A 21 9.17 3.10 -14.10
CA VAL A 21 8.89 2.03 -15.07
C VAL A 21 9.84 0.84 -14.85
N MET A 22 11.11 1.06 -14.48
CA MET A 22 12.04 -0.02 -14.14
C MET A 22 11.65 -0.75 -12.85
N ILE A 23 11.14 -0.05 -11.84
CA ILE A 23 10.64 -0.66 -10.60
C ILE A 23 9.41 -1.53 -10.92
N ALA A 24 8.48 -1.02 -11.72
CA ALA A 24 7.32 -1.78 -12.18
C ALA A 24 7.72 -2.96 -13.09
N ALA A 25 8.84 -2.87 -13.83
CA ALA A 25 9.38 -3.95 -14.67
C ALA A 25 10.05 -5.05 -13.84
N ALA A 26 10.68 -4.73 -12.72
CA ALA A 26 11.21 -5.72 -11.78
C ALA A 26 10.09 -6.64 -11.24
N GLU A 27 8.86 -6.12 -11.15
CA GLU A 27 7.68 -6.88 -10.72
C GLU A 27 7.26 -8.02 -11.67
N GLN A 28 7.57 -7.95 -12.97
CA GLN A 28 7.22 -9.01 -13.94
C GLN A 28 8.27 -10.12 -14.04
N SER A 29 9.39 -9.99 -13.32
CA SER A 29 10.44 -11.01 -13.24
C SER A 29 10.15 -12.08 -12.18
N THR A 30 8.91 -12.38 -11.88
CA THR A 30 8.44 -13.31 -10.83
C THR A 30 8.65 -14.80 -11.21
N SER A 31 9.75 -15.16 -11.86
CA SER A 31 10.19 -16.54 -11.96
C SER A 31 11.39 -16.89 -11.05
N LEU A 32 11.70 -16.00 -10.09
CA LEU A 32 12.81 -16.21 -9.17
C LEU A 32 12.29 -16.34 -7.73
N ASN A 33 12.08 -17.61 -7.38
CA ASN A 33 12.21 -18.19 -6.04
C ASN A 33 11.08 -17.95 -5.04
N GLU A 34 10.26 -18.96 -4.90
CA GLU A 34 9.74 -19.44 -3.62
C GLU A 34 10.91 -19.75 -2.67
N ILE A 35 11.48 -18.73 -2.06
CA ILE A 35 12.27 -18.93 -0.85
C ILE A 35 11.22 -19.12 0.24
N ALA A 36 11.11 -20.33 0.74
CA ALA A 36 10.25 -20.62 1.87
C ALA A 36 10.59 -19.65 3.01
N PHE A 37 9.56 -19.04 3.62
CA PHE A 37 9.67 -18.12 4.75
C PHE A 37 10.65 -18.59 5.85
N GLY A 38 10.67 -19.92 6.12
CA GLY A 38 11.61 -20.54 7.06
C GLY A 38 13.07 -20.43 6.64
N ASP A 39 13.38 -20.50 5.36
CA ASP A 39 14.76 -20.44 4.86
C ASP A 39 15.29 -18.98 4.93
N PHE A 40 14.42 -17.99 4.70
CA PHE A 40 14.78 -16.57 4.85
C PHE A 40 15.13 -16.21 6.29
N LEU A 41 14.34 -16.66 7.27
CA LEU A 41 14.62 -16.46 8.70
C LEU A 41 15.89 -17.20 9.15
N ALA A 42 16.16 -18.39 8.62
CA ALA A 42 17.36 -19.17 8.96
C ALA A 42 18.65 -18.54 8.42
N GLN A 43 18.59 -17.84 7.27
CA GLN A 43 19.76 -17.17 6.68
C GLN A 43 20.14 -15.84 7.37
N ARG A 44 19.22 -15.22 8.14
CA ARG A 44 19.43 -13.96 8.87
C ARG A 44 19.85 -14.10 10.32
N SER A 45 20.27 -15.27 10.76
CA SER A 45 20.62 -15.56 12.17
C SER A 45 21.87 -14.80 12.68
N THR A 46 21.96 -13.51 12.44
CA THR A 46 22.97 -12.61 13.03
C THR A 46 22.37 -11.65 14.07
N GLY A 47 21.36 -12.09 14.79
CA GLY A 47 20.99 -11.63 16.14
C GLY A 47 20.98 -10.13 16.45
N THR A 48 20.51 -9.26 15.56
CA THR A 48 20.32 -7.84 15.87
C THR A 48 18.90 -7.56 16.35
N GLU A 49 18.70 -6.52 17.17
CA GLU A 49 17.35 -6.10 17.62
C GLU A 49 16.40 -5.82 16.44
N ALA A 50 16.93 -5.34 15.32
CA ALA A 50 16.16 -5.10 14.09
C ALA A 50 15.63 -6.41 13.47
N ASP A 51 16.37 -7.52 13.54
CA ASP A 51 15.91 -8.81 13.03
C ASP A 51 14.82 -9.41 13.93
N ALA A 52 14.87 -9.17 15.25
CA ALA A 52 13.83 -9.58 16.19
C ALA A 52 12.51 -8.84 15.90
N GLY A 53 12.54 -7.52 15.73
CA GLY A 53 11.35 -6.72 15.46
C GLY A 53 10.65 -7.12 14.14
N LEU A 54 11.42 -7.40 13.09
CA LEU A 54 10.85 -7.88 11.82
C LEU A 54 10.21 -9.27 12.00
N THR A 55 10.83 -10.17 12.73
CA THR A 55 10.30 -11.51 13.01
C THR A 55 8.98 -11.46 13.77
N ASP A 56 8.90 -10.60 14.78
CA ASP A 56 7.68 -10.41 15.59
C ASP A 56 6.55 -9.81 14.73
N ALA A 57 6.83 -8.80 13.91
CA ALA A 57 5.86 -8.20 12.99
C ALA A 57 5.33 -9.21 11.96
N LEU A 58 6.19 -10.06 11.40
CA LEU A 58 5.79 -11.11 10.46
C LEU A 58 4.95 -12.20 11.14
N SER A 59 5.27 -12.52 12.40
CA SER A 59 4.48 -13.45 13.21
C SER A 59 3.08 -12.88 13.49
N ALA A 60 2.97 -11.60 13.82
CA ALA A 60 1.69 -10.92 14.00
C ALA A 60 0.88 -10.90 12.69
N CYS A 61 1.51 -10.65 11.54
CA CYS A 61 0.88 -10.75 10.23
C CYS A 61 0.30 -12.16 9.98
N SER A 62 1.07 -13.21 10.23
CA SER A 62 0.63 -14.59 10.08
C SER A 62 -0.57 -14.93 10.97
N LEU A 63 -0.57 -14.48 12.23
CA LEU A 63 -1.69 -14.68 13.16
C LEU A 63 -2.98 -13.96 12.71
N ALA A 64 -2.84 -12.84 12.00
CA ALA A 64 -3.96 -12.12 11.40
C ALA A 64 -4.41 -12.69 10.03
N GLY A 65 -3.84 -13.82 9.59
CA GLY A 65 -4.15 -14.44 8.30
C GLY A 65 -3.52 -13.76 7.09
N ILE A 66 -2.57 -12.85 7.29
CA ILE A 66 -1.80 -12.23 6.20
C ILE A 66 -0.80 -13.25 5.67
N GLU A 67 -0.88 -13.53 4.38
CA GLU A 67 0.06 -14.39 3.66
C GLU A 67 1.24 -13.56 3.14
N VAL A 68 2.46 -13.94 3.49
CA VAL A 68 3.68 -13.37 2.91
C VAL A 68 4.00 -14.10 1.62
N VAL A 69 3.80 -13.44 0.48
CA VAL A 69 4.04 -14.02 -0.87
C VAL A 69 5.51 -13.91 -1.24
N SER A 70 6.16 -12.80 -0.89
CA SER A 70 7.58 -12.57 -1.14
C SER A 70 8.17 -11.70 -0.04
N LEU A 71 9.39 -12.01 0.36
CA LEU A 71 10.15 -11.25 1.34
C LEU A 71 11.62 -11.20 0.92
N LEU A 72 12.03 -10.05 0.39
CA LEU A 72 13.41 -9.74 0.00
C LEU A 72 13.87 -8.46 0.72
N PRO A 73 15.16 -8.21 0.83
CA PRO A 73 15.65 -6.95 1.41
C PRO A 73 15.02 -5.74 0.72
N GLY A 74 14.22 -4.96 1.47
CA GLY A 74 13.51 -3.79 0.95
C GLY A 74 12.30 -4.10 0.05
N TRP A 75 11.85 -5.36 -0.06
CA TRP A 75 10.71 -5.75 -0.89
C TRP A 75 9.84 -6.77 -0.17
N VAL A 76 8.58 -6.44 0.05
CA VAL A 76 7.59 -7.33 0.69
C VAL A 76 6.32 -7.37 -0.15
N GLU A 77 5.84 -8.58 -0.46
CA GLU A 77 4.54 -8.82 -1.10
C GLU A 77 3.65 -9.64 -0.19
N LEU A 78 2.42 -9.19 -0.03
CA LEU A 78 1.45 -9.78 0.89
C LEU A 78 0.10 -10.00 0.20
N ARG A 79 -0.61 -11.04 0.63
CA ARG A 79 -2.05 -11.19 0.46
C ARG A 79 -2.73 -11.00 1.81
N VAL A 80 -3.64 -10.07 1.86
CA VAL A 80 -4.21 -9.55 3.09
C VAL A 80 -5.73 -9.79 3.07
N PRO A 81 -6.31 -10.52 4.04
CA PRO A 81 -7.76 -10.65 4.16
C PRO A 81 -8.43 -9.28 4.28
N SER A 82 -9.62 -9.15 3.71
CA SER A 82 -10.41 -7.91 3.85
C SER A 82 -11.10 -7.85 5.21
N ASP A 83 -10.29 -7.78 6.27
CA ASP A 83 -10.69 -7.68 7.66
C ASP A 83 -9.94 -6.54 8.36
N LEU A 84 -10.60 -5.83 9.28
CA LEU A 84 -9.96 -4.75 10.05
C LEU A 84 -8.83 -5.25 10.99
N ALA A 85 -8.87 -6.51 11.40
CA ALA A 85 -7.85 -7.11 12.24
C ALA A 85 -6.44 -7.10 11.60
N VAL A 86 -6.35 -6.96 10.28
CA VAL A 86 -5.06 -6.92 9.56
C VAL A 86 -4.35 -5.57 9.65
N ILE A 87 -5.07 -4.49 10.00
CA ILE A 87 -4.54 -3.12 9.96
C ILE A 87 -3.34 -2.96 10.90
N SER A 88 -3.48 -3.38 12.17
CA SER A 88 -2.40 -3.23 13.17
C SER A 88 -1.16 -4.06 12.83
N PRO A 89 -1.28 -5.38 12.56
CA PRO A 89 -0.12 -6.19 12.16
C PRO A 89 0.61 -5.67 10.93
N LEU A 90 -0.13 -5.19 9.91
CA LEU A 90 0.50 -4.61 8.73
C LEU A 90 1.24 -3.30 9.07
N GLN A 91 0.71 -2.47 9.94
CA GLN A 91 1.39 -1.25 10.39
C GLN A 91 2.67 -1.55 11.17
N GLU A 92 2.69 -2.58 12.00
CA GLU A 92 3.90 -3.04 12.68
C GLU A 92 4.98 -3.48 11.68
N LEU A 93 4.60 -4.21 10.63
CA LEU A 93 5.51 -4.58 9.55
C LEU A 93 6.03 -3.35 8.78
N VAL A 94 5.16 -2.40 8.44
CA VAL A 94 5.55 -1.14 7.79
C VAL A 94 6.56 -0.38 8.63
N ALA A 95 6.35 -0.28 9.95
CA ALA A 95 7.29 0.38 10.87
C ALA A 95 8.70 -0.24 10.85
N GLN A 96 8.82 -1.57 10.64
CA GLN A 96 10.13 -2.22 10.48
C GLN A 96 10.82 -1.81 9.17
N LEU A 97 10.06 -1.56 8.10
CA LEU A 97 10.59 -1.08 6.82
C LEU A 97 10.95 0.41 6.86
N GLU A 98 10.34 1.18 7.77
CA GLU A 98 10.59 2.61 7.98
C GLU A 98 11.78 2.89 8.90
N ALA A 99 12.41 1.86 9.46
CA ALA A 99 13.53 2.02 10.37
C ALA A 99 14.63 2.94 9.80
N GLY A 100 15.03 3.93 10.58
CA GLY A 100 16.03 4.94 10.20
C GLY A 100 15.50 6.12 9.38
N LEU A 101 14.19 6.18 9.09
CA LEU A 101 13.57 7.38 8.49
C LEU A 101 13.31 8.46 9.55
N SER A 102 13.15 9.71 9.10
CA SER A 102 12.72 10.77 10.01
C SER A 102 11.28 10.51 10.49
N PRO A 103 10.91 10.99 11.71
CA PRO A 103 9.57 10.81 12.24
C PRO A 103 8.47 11.32 11.30
N GLU A 104 8.69 12.44 10.61
CA GLU A 104 7.73 13.03 9.67
C GLU A 104 7.50 12.14 8.46
N VAL A 105 8.56 11.53 7.94
CA VAL A 105 8.48 10.62 6.78
C VAL A 105 7.79 9.33 7.19
N SER A 106 8.17 8.73 8.33
CA SER A 106 7.53 7.52 8.85
C SER A 106 6.05 7.74 9.10
N GLU A 107 5.67 8.84 9.78
CA GLU A 107 4.26 9.14 10.03
C GLU A 107 3.47 9.29 8.71
N ALA A 108 4.04 9.96 7.72
CA ALA A 108 3.39 10.14 6.42
C ALA A 108 3.16 8.80 5.71
N ILE A 109 4.15 7.91 5.70
CA ILE A 109 4.04 6.58 5.09
C ILE A 109 3.01 5.74 5.84
N SER A 110 3.16 5.59 7.16
CA SER A 110 2.27 4.80 8.01
C SER A 110 0.80 5.24 7.88
N ARG A 111 0.53 6.55 7.88
CA ARG A 111 -0.84 7.07 7.68
C ARG A 111 -1.35 6.81 6.28
N ALA A 112 -0.51 6.99 5.24
CA ALA A 112 -0.91 6.71 3.87
C ALA A 112 -1.24 5.23 3.64
N VAL A 113 -0.39 4.32 4.12
CA VAL A 113 -0.66 2.87 4.06
C VAL A 113 -1.98 2.53 4.75
N ARG A 114 -2.18 3.05 5.99
CA ARG A 114 -3.38 2.80 6.77
C ARG A 114 -4.65 3.23 6.04
N GLU A 115 -4.69 4.45 5.51
CA GLU A 115 -5.87 4.99 4.81
C GLU A 115 -6.17 4.20 3.54
N MET A 116 -5.15 3.86 2.75
CA MET A 116 -5.34 3.13 1.51
C MET A 116 -5.73 1.67 1.77
N LEU A 117 -5.12 1.01 2.77
CA LEU A 117 -5.50 -0.34 3.17
C LEU A 117 -6.95 -0.37 3.70
N TYR A 118 -7.32 0.61 4.53
CA TYR A 118 -8.67 0.72 5.04
C TYR A 118 -9.70 0.84 3.91
N ASN A 119 -9.41 1.68 2.91
CA ASN A 119 -10.27 1.81 1.74
C ASN A 119 -10.38 0.49 0.95
N ALA A 120 -9.27 -0.21 0.76
CA ALA A 120 -9.25 -1.49 0.06
C ALA A 120 -10.09 -2.57 0.79
N VAL A 121 -10.00 -2.62 2.12
CA VAL A 121 -10.77 -3.55 2.97
C VAL A 121 -12.26 -3.18 2.98
N GLU A 122 -12.60 -1.90 3.19
CA GLU A 122 -13.98 -1.44 3.34
C GLU A 122 -14.73 -1.45 2.01
N TYR A 123 -14.16 -0.82 0.98
CA TYR A 123 -14.87 -0.58 -0.28
C TYR A 123 -14.56 -1.62 -1.35
N GLY A 124 -13.32 -2.12 -1.40
CA GLY A 124 -12.93 -3.14 -2.37
C GLY A 124 -13.28 -4.55 -1.93
N GLY A 125 -13.03 -4.90 -0.68
CA GLY A 125 -13.26 -6.23 -0.12
C GLY A 125 -14.54 -6.38 0.69
N HIS A 126 -15.27 -5.27 0.97
CA HIS A 126 -16.54 -5.26 1.71
C HIS A 126 -16.48 -5.97 3.07
N PHE A 127 -15.33 -5.91 3.74
CA PHE A 127 -15.06 -6.63 4.99
C PHE A 127 -15.27 -8.16 4.89
N ASP A 128 -15.14 -8.74 3.70
CA ASP A 128 -15.18 -10.19 3.50
C ASP A 128 -13.76 -10.77 3.66
N PRO A 129 -13.47 -11.55 4.71
CA PRO A 129 -12.14 -12.12 4.92
C PRO A 129 -11.69 -13.10 3.82
N ALA A 130 -12.61 -13.62 3.00
CA ALA A 130 -12.30 -14.45 1.86
C ALA A 130 -11.81 -13.64 0.64
N ALA A 131 -12.13 -12.35 0.60
CA ALA A 131 -11.65 -11.44 -0.43
C ALA A 131 -10.25 -10.91 -0.04
N LEU A 132 -9.27 -11.10 -0.91
CA LEU A 132 -7.87 -10.79 -0.62
C LEU A 132 -7.43 -9.49 -1.28
N VAL A 133 -6.82 -8.62 -0.50
CA VAL A 133 -6.11 -7.41 -0.94
C VAL A 133 -4.64 -7.76 -1.19
N GLU A 134 -4.11 -7.40 -2.35
CA GLU A 134 -2.69 -7.53 -2.66
C GLU A 134 -1.95 -6.27 -2.20
N VAL A 135 -0.91 -6.42 -1.39
CA VAL A 135 -0.09 -5.30 -0.89
C VAL A 135 1.36 -5.53 -1.25
N LYS A 136 2.01 -4.52 -1.82
CA LYS A 136 3.45 -4.50 -2.09
C LYS A 136 4.08 -3.29 -1.42
N LEU A 137 5.11 -3.54 -0.64
CA LEU A 137 5.87 -2.53 0.09
C LEU A 137 7.33 -2.59 -0.40
N ILE A 138 7.86 -1.46 -0.87
CA ILE A 138 9.22 -1.40 -1.42
C ILE A 138 9.96 -0.24 -0.75
N ARG A 139 11.03 -0.58 -0.06
CA ARG A 139 11.96 0.36 0.57
C ARG A 139 13.20 0.50 -0.30
N LEU A 140 13.38 1.65 -0.91
CA LEU A 140 14.57 2.03 -1.65
C LEU A 140 15.45 2.97 -0.82
N GLU A 141 16.63 3.31 -1.33
CA GLU A 141 17.57 4.22 -0.66
C GLU A 141 16.95 5.60 -0.38
N HIS A 142 16.16 6.14 -1.33
CA HIS A 142 15.59 7.49 -1.25
C HIS A 142 14.07 7.53 -1.47
N ALA A 143 13.39 6.38 -1.43
CA ALA A 143 11.95 6.32 -1.64
C ALA A 143 11.32 5.13 -0.92
N PHE A 144 10.07 5.32 -0.51
CA PHE A 144 9.17 4.24 -0.12
C PHE A 144 8.01 4.18 -1.12
N ILE A 145 7.74 3.00 -1.63
CA ILE A 145 6.65 2.75 -2.58
C ILE A 145 5.69 1.76 -1.93
N CYS A 146 4.42 2.09 -1.93
CA CYS A 146 3.36 1.18 -1.55
C CYS A 146 2.38 1.03 -2.70
N ARG A 147 2.02 -0.21 -3.00
CA ARG A 147 0.98 -0.55 -3.95
C ARG A 147 -0.05 -1.43 -3.27
N ILE A 148 -1.30 -1.06 -3.39
CA ILE A 148 -2.44 -1.79 -2.84
C ILE A 148 -3.43 -2.02 -3.96
N LYS A 149 -3.81 -3.29 -4.16
CA LYS A 149 -4.84 -3.69 -5.13
C LYS A 149 -5.93 -4.44 -4.40
N ASP A 150 -7.12 -3.90 -4.45
CA ASP A 150 -8.31 -4.52 -3.88
C ASP A 150 -9.00 -5.48 -4.88
N PRO A 151 -9.81 -6.42 -4.38
CA PRO A 151 -10.53 -7.39 -5.20
C PRO A 151 -11.77 -6.82 -5.89
N GLY A 152 -12.14 -5.56 -5.62
CA GLY A 152 -13.36 -4.93 -6.14
C GLY A 152 -13.26 -4.55 -7.62
N ASP A 153 -14.40 -4.12 -8.16
CA ASP A 153 -14.52 -3.67 -9.55
C ASP A 153 -13.94 -2.27 -9.78
N GLY A 154 -13.53 -1.59 -8.69
CA GLY A 154 -13.04 -0.22 -8.71
C GLY A 154 -14.16 0.81 -8.55
N PHE A 155 -13.83 2.08 -8.79
CA PHE A 155 -14.78 3.18 -8.63
C PHE A 155 -14.54 4.30 -9.67
N ASP A 156 -15.58 5.09 -9.93
CA ASP A 156 -15.45 6.34 -10.67
C ASP A 156 -15.19 7.49 -9.68
N PRO A 157 -14.01 8.13 -9.72
CA PRO A 157 -13.67 9.24 -8.84
C PRO A 157 -14.66 10.40 -8.90
N CYS A 158 -15.29 10.62 -10.07
CA CYS A 158 -16.24 11.71 -10.26
C CYS A 158 -17.56 11.49 -9.51
N THR A 159 -17.87 10.25 -9.11
CA THR A 159 -19.11 9.90 -8.41
C THR A 159 -18.98 9.85 -6.90
N LEU A 160 -17.78 10.09 -6.35
CA LEU A 160 -17.52 10.07 -4.92
C LEU A 160 -17.98 11.38 -4.23
N ASP A 161 -19.27 11.65 -4.24
CA ASP A 161 -19.88 12.82 -3.59
C ASP A 161 -19.72 12.83 -2.04
N HIS A 162 -19.48 11.65 -1.47
CA HIS A 162 -19.23 11.42 -0.05
C HIS A 162 -17.73 11.48 0.33
N ALA A 163 -16.86 11.86 -0.60
CA ALA A 163 -15.42 12.01 -0.39
C ALA A 163 -14.98 13.47 -0.52
N ALA A 164 -14.11 13.92 0.39
CA ALA A 164 -13.66 15.30 0.47
C ALA A 164 -12.93 15.80 -0.80
N ILE A 165 -12.37 14.89 -1.60
CA ILE A 165 -11.68 15.24 -2.86
C ILE A 165 -12.60 15.89 -3.89
N ASN A 166 -13.92 15.67 -3.78
CA ASN A 166 -14.95 16.21 -4.70
C ASN A 166 -15.78 17.33 -4.07
N ASN A 167 -15.37 17.82 -2.91
CA ASN A 167 -16.03 18.99 -2.33
C ASN A 167 -15.82 20.21 -3.23
N PRO A 168 -16.88 20.99 -3.49
CA PRO A 168 -16.72 22.28 -4.16
C PRO A 168 -15.95 23.27 -3.25
N ASN A 169 -15.25 24.22 -3.88
CA ASN A 169 -14.41 25.18 -3.16
C ASN A 169 -15.19 26.05 -2.15
N ASP A 170 -16.47 26.31 -2.43
CA ASP A 170 -17.38 27.07 -1.58
C ASP A 170 -18.02 26.25 -0.45
N ASN A 171 -17.87 24.92 -0.50
CA ASN A 171 -18.36 24.03 0.57
C ASN A 171 -17.36 22.87 0.84
N PRO A 172 -16.27 23.14 1.58
CA PRO A 172 -15.20 22.16 1.82
C PRO A 172 -15.60 20.99 2.73
N VAL A 173 -16.82 21.03 3.31
CA VAL A 173 -17.34 19.99 4.19
C VAL A 173 -18.59 19.29 3.64
N ARG A 174 -18.97 19.53 2.39
CA ARG A 174 -20.15 18.94 1.76
C ARG A 174 -20.23 17.44 1.89
N HIS A 175 -19.12 16.73 1.73
CA HIS A 175 -19.04 15.28 1.85
C HIS A 175 -19.56 14.78 3.20
N ALA A 176 -19.41 15.55 4.29
CA ALA A 176 -19.87 15.15 5.62
C ALA A 176 -21.40 15.05 5.66
N SER A 177 -22.13 16.05 5.10
CA SER A 177 -23.59 16.01 5.00
C SER A 177 -24.07 14.87 4.11
N VAL A 178 -23.39 14.63 2.98
CA VAL A 178 -23.71 13.51 2.09
C VAL A 178 -23.52 12.16 2.79
N ARG A 179 -22.46 12.03 3.60
CA ARG A 179 -22.23 10.81 4.40
C ARG A 179 -23.31 10.58 5.44
N GLU A 180 -23.74 11.62 6.12
CA GLU A 180 -24.84 11.56 7.08
C GLU A 180 -26.16 11.14 6.43
N GLU A 181 -26.52 11.75 5.29
CA GLU A 181 -27.71 11.41 4.50
C GLU A 181 -27.70 9.95 4.02
N LYS A 182 -26.51 9.42 3.66
CA LYS A 182 -26.33 8.02 3.24
C LYS A 182 -26.15 7.04 4.40
N GLY A 183 -26.18 7.49 5.64
CA GLY A 183 -25.95 6.65 6.83
C GLY A 183 -24.53 6.08 6.92
N LEU A 184 -23.55 6.72 6.26
CA LEU A 184 -22.15 6.32 6.30
C LEU A 184 -21.50 6.85 7.56
N ARG A 185 -20.52 6.10 8.09
CA ARG A 185 -19.69 6.59 9.21
C ARG A 185 -18.99 7.89 8.87
N GLY A 186 -18.64 8.68 9.88
CA GLY A 186 -17.81 9.88 9.71
C GLY A 186 -16.48 9.57 8.99
N GLY A 187 -15.96 10.51 8.22
CA GLY A 187 -14.73 10.34 7.42
C GLY A 187 -14.85 10.92 6.02
N GLY A 188 -14.28 10.24 5.02
CA GLY A 188 -14.28 10.69 3.62
C GLY A 188 -13.07 11.54 3.24
N PHE A 189 -12.12 11.74 4.16
CA PHE A 189 -10.88 12.50 3.93
C PHE A 189 -9.70 11.64 3.45
N GLY A 190 -9.78 10.30 3.50
CA GLY A 190 -8.65 9.40 3.29
C GLY A 190 -7.82 9.70 2.03
N ILE A 191 -8.45 9.78 0.86
CA ILE A 191 -7.74 10.07 -0.40
C ILE A 191 -7.13 11.48 -0.39
N LEU A 192 -7.86 12.48 0.12
CA LEU A 192 -7.36 13.84 0.22
C LEU A 192 -6.15 13.93 1.16
N LEU A 193 -6.21 13.25 2.31
CA LEU A 193 -5.13 13.17 3.27
C LEU A 193 -3.89 12.53 2.64
N VAL A 194 -4.04 11.37 1.99
CA VAL A 194 -2.91 10.69 1.35
C VAL A 194 -2.26 11.56 0.27
N ARG A 195 -3.05 12.30 -0.54
CA ARG A 195 -2.52 13.26 -1.52
C ARG A 195 -1.64 14.35 -0.90
N GLN A 196 -1.86 14.71 0.36
CA GLN A 196 -1.06 15.71 1.09
C GLN A 196 0.18 15.10 1.75
N LEU A 197 0.15 13.83 2.08
CA LEU A 197 1.22 13.14 2.82
C LEU A 197 2.32 12.59 1.90
N VAL A 198 1.95 12.20 0.67
CA VAL A 198 2.86 11.52 -0.26
C VAL A 198 3.21 12.41 -1.45
N ASP A 199 4.32 12.10 -2.11
CA ASP A 199 4.80 12.91 -3.22
C ASP A 199 4.13 12.51 -4.53
N GLU A 200 3.72 11.24 -4.65
CA GLU A 200 2.96 10.74 -5.80
C GLU A 200 1.86 9.79 -5.35
N LEU A 201 0.69 9.92 -5.98
CA LEU A 201 -0.46 9.04 -5.81
C LEU A 201 -1.07 8.76 -7.19
N VAL A 202 -1.08 7.49 -7.59
CA VAL A 202 -1.57 7.06 -8.91
C VAL A 202 -2.52 5.89 -8.73
N TYR A 203 -3.63 5.92 -9.45
CA TYR A 203 -4.56 4.80 -9.57
C TYR A 203 -4.46 4.18 -10.97
N ASN A 204 -4.79 2.89 -11.08
CA ASN A 204 -5.03 2.27 -12.38
C ASN A 204 -6.33 2.80 -13.03
N GLU A 205 -6.63 2.38 -14.25
CA GLU A 205 -7.82 2.84 -14.99
C GLU A 205 -9.14 2.45 -14.32
N ARG A 206 -9.18 1.33 -13.59
CA ARG A 206 -10.36 0.85 -12.87
C ARG A 206 -10.50 1.47 -11.48
N HIS A 207 -9.47 2.12 -10.97
CA HIS A 207 -9.40 2.62 -9.59
C HIS A 207 -9.56 1.55 -8.49
N ASN A 208 -9.21 0.28 -8.79
CA ASN A 208 -9.11 -0.80 -7.81
C ASN A 208 -7.65 -1.12 -7.44
N GLU A 209 -6.71 -0.32 -7.89
CA GLU A 209 -5.31 -0.42 -7.57
C GLU A 209 -4.74 0.97 -7.40
N VAL A 210 -4.10 1.22 -6.27
CA VAL A 210 -3.45 2.48 -5.93
C VAL A 210 -1.97 2.25 -5.67
N GLN A 211 -1.13 3.15 -6.16
CA GLN A 211 0.28 3.22 -5.82
C GLN A 211 0.61 4.62 -5.32
N PHE A 212 1.36 4.70 -4.23
CA PHE A 212 1.96 5.96 -3.81
C PHE A 212 3.48 5.84 -3.66
N VAL A 213 4.14 6.99 -3.75
CA VAL A 213 5.58 7.13 -3.52
C VAL A 213 5.82 8.25 -2.53
N LYS A 214 6.65 7.97 -1.51
CA LYS A 214 7.19 8.97 -0.59
C LYS A 214 8.70 9.04 -0.78
N TYR A 215 9.20 10.22 -1.19
CA TYR A 215 10.64 10.47 -1.28
C TYR A 215 11.18 10.97 0.05
N PHE A 216 12.45 10.66 0.31
CA PHE A 216 13.19 11.16 1.48
C PHE A 216 14.67 11.22 1.16
N SER A 217 15.38 12.07 1.91
CA SER A 217 16.84 12.12 1.93
C SER A 217 17.33 11.41 3.19
N ASN A 218 18.41 10.67 3.06
CA ASN A 218 19.10 10.06 4.21
C ASN A 218 19.90 11.12 4.93
#